data_384ae28744085c7dd816f016658631b1
#
_entry.id   384ae28744085c7dd816f016658631b1
#
_cell.length_a   1.000
_cell.length_b   1.000
_cell.length_c   1.000
_cell.angle_alpha   90.00
_cell.angle_beta   90.00
_cell.angle_gamma   90.00
#
_symmetry.space_group_name_H-M   'P 1'
#
loop_
_entity.id
_entity.type
_entity.pdbx_description
1 polymer ?
#
loop_
_entity_poly.entity_id
_entity_poly.type
_entity_poly.pdbx_seq_one_letter_code
_entity_poly.pdbx_strand_id
1 'polypeptide(L)'
;MSLPKILEGNLSVPVIGSPLFLVSGPELVIAQCKAGIVGSFPALNARPQHVLAEWIIRIKTELAEYQAANPDAKVAPFAVNQICHGSNDRLMDDMQTCVEHEVPIIITSLRQLSL
;
A
#
# COMPACT_ATOMS: atom_id res chain seq x y z
N MET A 1 13.63 -1.76 -20.36
CA MET A 1 12.65 -0.89 -19.67
C MET A 1 13.01 -0.80 -18.19
N SER A 2 13.15 0.41 -17.68
CA SER A 2 13.50 0.60 -16.28
C SER A 2 12.23 0.70 -15.42
N LEU A 3 12.36 0.24 -14.17
CA LEU A 3 11.30 0.40 -13.19
C LEU A 3 11.26 1.85 -12.70
N PRO A 4 10.10 2.32 -12.20
CA PRO A 4 10.04 3.59 -11.49
C PRO A 4 11.06 3.58 -10.33
N LYS A 5 11.61 4.76 -10.03
CA LYS A 5 12.64 4.87 -9.00
C LYS A 5 12.26 4.28 -7.65
N ILE A 6 10.99 4.45 -7.25
CA ILE A 6 10.52 3.94 -5.97
C ILE A 6 10.63 2.42 -5.88
N LEU A 7 10.65 1.73 -7.01
CA LEU A 7 10.72 0.27 -7.06
C LEU A 7 12.13 -0.25 -7.31
N GLU A 8 13.03 0.59 -7.82
CA GLU A 8 14.39 0.16 -8.15
C GLU A 8 15.15 -0.31 -6.92
N GLY A 9 15.72 -1.50 -7.01
CA GLY A 9 16.56 -2.05 -5.95
C GLY A 9 15.81 -2.57 -4.74
N ASN A 10 14.49 -2.39 -4.68
CA ASN A 10 13.69 -2.76 -3.53
C ASN A 10 12.81 -4.00 -3.74
N LEU A 11 12.88 -4.59 -4.93
CA LEU A 11 12.05 -5.76 -5.25
C LEU A 11 12.92 -6.99 -5.47
N SER A 12 12.45 -8.13 -4.95
CA SER A 12 13.04 -9.43 -5.28
C SER A 12 12.64 -9.85 -6.69
N VAL A 13 11.39 -9.56 -7.06
CA VAL A 13 10.88 -9.74 -8.42
C VAL A 13 9.95 -8.56 -8.71
N PRO A 14 9.81 -8.13 -9.98
CA PRO A 14 8.97 -6.97 -10.32
C PRO A 14 7.48 -7.34 -10.34
N VAL A 15 6.92 -7.65 -9.17
CA VAL A 15 5.55 -8.10 -9.01
C VAL A 15 4.85 -7.26 -7.95
N ILE A 16 3.59 -6.95 -8.16
CA ILE A 16 2.71 -6.29 -7.19
C ILE A 16 1.66 -7.30 -6.76
N GLY A 17 1.52 -7.51 -5.45
CA GLY A 17 0.44 -8.32 -4.91
C GLY A 17 -0.88 -7.57 -5.05
N SER A 18 -1.86 -8.16 -5.74
CA SER A 18 -3.15 -7.50 -5.99
C SER A 18 -3.89 -7.16 -4.71
N PRO A 19 -4.50 -5.96 -4.63
CA PRO A 19 -5.35 -5.63 -3.48
C PRO A 19 -6.68 -6.39 -3.58
N LEU A 20 -6.96 -7.23 -2.57
CA LEU A 20 -8.15 -8.06 -2.56
C LEU A 20 -9.15 -7.56 -1.51
N PHE A 21 -10.36 -7.23 -1.94
CA PHE A 21 -11.40 -6.74 -1.04
C PHE A 21 -11.68 -7.76 0.05
N LEU A 22 -11.76 -7.28 1.30
CA LEU A 22 -11.95 -8.06 2.54
C LEU A 22 -10.80 -9.01 2.89
N VAL A 23 -9.94 -9.37 1.96
CA VAL A 23 -8.85 -10.33 2.17
C VAL A 23 -7.54 -9.64 2.52
N SER A 24 -7.17 -8.63 1.73
CA SER A 24 -5.89 -7.94 1.94
C SER A 24 -5.93 -7.03 3.15
N GLY A 25 -5.09 -7.31 4.14
CA GLY A 25 -4.95 -6.52 5.34
C GLY A 25 -3.49 -6.27 5.65
N PRO A 26 -3.18 -5.61 6.80
CA PRO A 26 -1.80 -5.24 7.09
C PRO A 26 -0.87 -6.45 7.22
N GLU A 27 -1.32 -7.57 7.77
CA GLU A 27 -0.48 -8.76 7.92
C GLU A 27 -0.01 -9.27 6.55
N LEU A 28 -0.92 -9.39 5.58
CA LEU A 28 -0.58 -9.86 4.24
C LEU A 28 0.34 -8.87 3.54
N VAL A 29 0.03 -7.57 3.62
CA VAL A 29 0.83 -6.53 2.99
C VAL A 29 2.25 -6.54 3.54
N ILE A 30 2.39 -6.62 4.86
CA ILE A 30 3.70 -6.64 5.51
C ILE A 30 4.49 -7.87 5.06
N ALA A 31 3.86 -9.04 5.02
CA ALA A 31 4.51 -10.27 4.58
C ALA A 31 4.99 -10.15 3.12
N GLN A 32 4.17 -9.59 2.24
CA GLN A 32 4.53 -9.39 0.84
C GLN A 32 5.72 -8.44 0.69
N CYS A 33 5.69 -7.31 1.40
CA CYS A 33 6.77 -6.33 1.32
C CYS A 33 8.08 -6.90 1.87
N LYS A 34 8.03 -7.66 2.96
CA LYS A 34 9.21 -8.33 3.50
C LYS A 34 9.80 -9.33 2.51
N ALA A 35 8.95 -9.96 1.69
CA ALA A 35 9.40 -10.88 0.66
C ALA A 35 9.94 -10.18 -0.59
N GLY A 36 9.90 -8.86 -0.64
CA GLY A 36 10.39 -8.10 -1.79
C GLY A 36 9.37 -7.95 -2.91
N ILE A 37 8.08 -8.07 -2.59
CA ILE A 37 6.97 -7.91 -3.52
C ILE A 37 6.13 -6.74 -3.03
N VAL A 38 5.71 -5.85 -3.92
CA VAL A 38 4.82 -4.75 -3.52
C VAL A 38 3.54 -5.33 -2.94
N GLY A 39 3.30 -5.11 -1.65
CA GLY A 39 2.04 -5.49 -1.00
C GLY A 39 1.03 -4.38 -1.15
N SER A 40 -0.25 -4.73 -1.32
CA SER A 40 -1.30 -3.72 -1.48
C SER A 40 -2.59 -4.15 -0.80
N PHE A 41 -3.38 -3.16 -0.42
CA PHE A 41 -4.72 -3.40 0.13
C PHE A 41 -5.67 -2.28 -0.29
N PRO A 42 -6.99 -2.59 -0.42
CA PRO A 42 -7.97 -1.55 -0.66
C PRO A 42 -8.18 -0.71 0.60
N ALA A 43 -8.20 0.61 0.46
CA ALA A 43 -8.46 1.49 1.61
C ALA A 43 -9.78 1.13 2.31
N LEU A 44 -10.78 0.69 1.55
CA LEU A 44 -12.08 0.32 2.09
C LEU A 44 -12.06 -0.91 3.01
N ASN A 45 -10.98 -1.70 2.99
CA ASN A 45 -10.86 -2.83 3.93
C ASN A 45 -10.61 -2.34 5.37
N ALA A 46 -10.03 -1.16 5.52
CA ALA A 46 -9.81 -0.55 6.83
C ALA A 46 -11.11 0.13 7.28
N ARG A 47 -11.81 -0.46 8.21
CA ARG A 47 -13.12 0.02 8.69
C ARG A 47 -13.16 0.13 10.20
N PRO A 48 -13.70 1.23 10.74
CA PRO A 48 -14.14 2.45 10.04
C PRO A 48 -12.97 3.26 9.48
N GLN A 49 -13.27 4.41 8.87
CA GLN A 49 -12.27 5.20 8.11
C GLN A 49 -10.99 5.49 8.88
N HIS A 50 -11.07 5.78 10.18
CA HIS A 50 -9.87 6.11 10.98
C HIS A 50 -8.89 4.92 11.10
N VAL A 51 -9.34 3.70 10.86
CA VAL A 51 -8.49 2.51 10.90
C VAL A 51 -7.46 2.52 9.78
N LEU A 52 -7.74 3.24 8.69
CA LEU A 52 -6.79 3.34 7.58
C LEU A 52 -5.44 3.93 8.05
N ALA A 53 -5.48 5.01 8.82
CA ALA A 53 -4.25 5.60 9.35
C ALA A 53 -3.49 4.62 10.25
N GLU A 54 -4.21 3.88 11.09
CA GLU A 54 -3.61 2.89 11.97
C GLU A 54 -2.91 1.78 11.18
N TRP A 55 -3.53 1.30 10.11
CA TRP A 55 -2.94 0.28 9.26
C TRP A 55 -1.68 0.80 8.55
N ILE A 56 -1.73 2.03 8.04
CA ILE A 56 -0.59 2.62 7.36
C ILE A 56 0.59 2.76 8.32
N ILE A 57 0.33 3.27 9.52
CA ILE A 57 1.36 3.44 10.55
C ILE A 57 1.97 2.08 10.92
N ARG A 58 1.14 1.07 11.12
CA ARG A 58 1.60 -0.28 11.45
C ARG A 58 2.50 -0.85 10.36
N ILE A 59 2.06 -0.74 9.10
CA ILE A 59 2.85 -1.25 7.96
C ILE A 59 4.21 -0.55 7.90
N LYS A 60 4.21 0.78 7.96
CA LYS A 60 5.46 1.55 7.89
C LYS A 60 6.41 1.21 9.05
N THR A 61 5.87 1.11 10.25
CA THR A 61 6.67 0.81 11.44
C THR A 61 7.29 -0.59 11.35
N GLU A 62 6.49 -1.59 11.02
CA GLU A 62 6.99 -2.97 10.95
C GLU A 62 7.99 -3.17 9.81
N LEU A 63 7.78 -2.51 8.67
CA LEU A 63 8.73 -2.59 7.57
C LEU A 63 10.04 -1.87 7.90
N ALA A 64 9.97 -0.74 8.58
CA ALA A 64 11.17 -0.02 9.01
C ALA A 64 11.99 -0.83 10.02
N GLU A 65 11.31 -1.46 10.99
CA GLU A 65 11.96 -2.31 11.98
C GLU A 65 12.62 -3.52 11.33
N TYR A 66 11.93 -4.14 10.39
CA TYR A 66 12.45 -5.29 9.66
C TYR A 66 13.68 -4.90 8.82
N GLN A 67 13.62 -3.77 8.12
CA GLN A 67 14.75 -3.30 7.31
C GLN A 67 15.95 -2.98 8.19
N ALA A 68 15.75 -2.39 9.36
CA ALA A 68 16.82 -2.09 10.31
C ALA A 68 17.50 -3.37 10.81
N ALA A 69 16.70 -4.41 11.07
CA ALA A 69 17.22 -5.71 11.53
C ALA A 69 17.83 -6.53 10.40
N ASN A 70 17.48 -6.25 9.15
CA ASN A 70 17.94 -6.98 7.98
C ASN A 70 18.39 -6.01 6.89
N PRO A 71 19.54 -5.33 7.06
CA PRO A 71 19.96 -4.25 6.16
C PRO A 71 20.10 -4.66 4.70
N ASP A 72 20.41 -5.92 4.44
CA ASP A 72 20.60 -6.42 3.08
C ASP A 72 19.33 -6.94 2.43
N ALA A 73 18.22 -6.98 3.17
CA ALA A 73 16.95 -7.45 2.64
C ALA A 73 16.34 -6.41 1.68
N LYS A 74 15.71 -6.90 0.62
CA LYS A 74 14.98 -6.06 -0.31
C LYS A 74 13.54 -5.96 0.18
N VAL A 75 13.25 -4.89 0.91
CA VAL A 75 11.91 -4.64 1.44
C VAL A 75 11.18 -3.74 0.46
N ALA A 76 10.10 -4.24 -0.13
CA ALA A 76 9.34 -3.49 -1.12
C ALA A 76 8.46 -2.42 -0.46
N PRO A 77 8.17 -1.32 -1.16
CA PRO A 77 7.16 -0.37 -0.71
C PRO A 77 5.77 -0.99 -0.81
N PHE A 78 4.81 -0.44 -0.05
CA PHE A 78 3.43 -0.91 -0.13
C PHE A 78 2.58 0.06 -0.95
N ALA A 79 1.39 -0.41 -1.34
CA ALA A 79 0.43 0.39 -2.08
C ALA A 79 -0.94 0.35 -1.42
N VAL A 80 -1.70 1.42 -1.58
CA VAL A 80 -3.09 1.49 -1.14
C VAL A 80 -3.96 1.67 -2.36
N ASN A 81 -4.97 0.81 -2.51
CA ASN A 81 -5.91 0.90 -3.60
C ASN A 81 -7.06 1.84 -3.23
N GLN A 82 -7.32 2.80 -4.11
CA GLN A 82 -8.45 3.73 -3.97
C GLN A 82 -9.49 3.38 -5.03
N ILE A 83 -10.68 3.03 -4.59
CA ILE A 83 -11.79 2.70 -5.48
C ILE A 83 -12.46 3.99 -5.92
N CYS A 84 -12.23 4.37 -7.19
CA CYS A 84 -12.72 5.64 -7.74
C CYS A 84 -14.11 5.46 -8.34
N HIS A 85 -15.10 5.19 -7.49
CA HIS A 85 -16.50 5.01 -7.89
C HIS A 85 -17.39 5.94 -7.10
N GLY A 86 -18.48 6.40 -7.70
CA GLY A 86 -19.41 7.33 -7.06
C GLY A 86 -20.04 6.79 -5.76
N SER A 87 -20.09 5.47 -5.58
CA SER A 87 -20.58 4.86 -4.35
C SER A 87 -19.57 4.91 -3.20
N ASN A 88 -18.32 5.30 -3.47
CA ASN A 88 -17.31 5.36 -2.43
C ASN A 88 -17.33 6.73 -1.75
N ASP A 89 -18.07 6.84 -0.68
CA ASP A 89 -18.22 8.10 0.08
C ASP A 89 -16.93 8.48 0.83
N ARG A 90 -16.01 7.53 1.00
CA ARG A 90 -14.79 7.74 1.77
C ARG A 90 -13.61 8.19 0.91
N LEU A 91 -13.78 8.23 -0.42
CA LEU A 91 -12.63 8.42 -1.32
C LEU A 91 -11.76 9.62 -0.95
N MET A 92 -12.35 10.78 -0.73
CA MET A 92 -11.59 12.00 -0.42
C MET A 92 -10.90 11.89 0.94
N ASP A 93 -11.57 11.37 1.95
CA ASP A 93 -10.98 11.20 3.28
C ASP A 93 -9.84 10.18 3.25
N ASP A 94 -10.03 9.10 2.52
CA ASP A 94 -8.99 8.06 2.40
C ASP A 94 -7.78 8.59 1.62
N MET A 95 -8.00 9.38 0.56
CA MET A 95 -6.90 10.00 -0.18
C MET A 95 -6.14 10.98 0.70
N GLN A 96 -6.85 11.79 1.50
CA GLN A 96 -6.22 12.72 2.43
C GLN A 96 -5.34 11.99 3.43
N THR A 97 -5.83 10.87 3.99
CA THR A 97 -5.07 10.05 4.92
C THR A 97 -3.80 9.52 4.26
N CYS A 98 -3.90 9.04 3.02
CA CYS A 98 -2.73 8.55 2.29
C CYS A 98 -1.68 9.63 2.06
N VAL A 99 -2.12 10.85 1.73
CA VAL A 99 -1.20 11.98 1.54
C VAL A 99 -0.52 12.35 2.86
N GLU A 100 -1.28 12.45 3.93
CA GLU A 100 -0.75 12.82 5.25
C GLU A 100 0.29 11.83 5.77
N HIS A 101 0.09 10.54 5.49
CA HIS A 101 1.00 9.49 5.94
C HIS A 101 2.02 9.08 4.90
N GLU A 102 2.13 9.84 3.81
CA GLU A 102 3.14 9.62 2.77
C GLU A 102 3.16 8.19 2.23
N VAL A 103 1.97 7.68 1.87
CA VAL A 103 1.86 6.36 1.25
C VAL A 103 2.62 6.37 -0.08
N PRO A 104 3.55 5.42 -0.28
CA PRO A 104 4.44 5.49 -1.43
C PRO A 104 3.76 5.24 -2.78
N ILE A 105 2.71 4.41 -2.83
CA ILE A 105 2.07 4.05 -4.09
C ILE A 105 0.56 4.04 -3.90
N ILE A 106 -0.16 4.67 -4.85
CA ILE A 106 -1.62 4.63 -4.89
C ILE A 106 -2.04 3.90 -6.16
N ILE A 107 -2.92 2.92 -6.01
CA ILE A 107 -3.51 2.20 -7.13
C ILE A 107 -4.97 2.64 -7.24
N THR A 108 -5.36 3.19 -8.39
CA THR A 108 -6.76 3.56 -8.62
C THR A 108 -7.46 2.47 -9.40
N SER A 109 -8.72 2.21 -9.08
CA SER A 109 -9.48 1.15 -9.72
C SER A 109 -10.92 1.57 -9.97
N LEU A 110 -11.59 0.82 -10.83
CA LEU A 110 -12.96 0.96 -11.28
C LEU A 110 -13.21 2.15 -12.18
N ARG A 111 -12.44 3.22 -12.06
CA ARG A 111 -12.65 4.40 -12.86
C ARG A 111 -11.35 5.20 -12.92
N GLN A 112 -11.02 5.62 -14.12
CA GLN A 112 -9.90 6.54 -14.28
C GLN A 112 -10.34 7.90 -13.74
N LEU A 113 -9.46 8.55 -12.96
CA LEU A 113 -9.75 9.90 -12.50
C LEU A 113 -9.74 10.83 -13.70
N SER A 114 -10.88 11.50 -13.92
CA SER A 114 -10.93 12.54 -14.96
C SER A 114 -10.31 13.81 -14.40
N LEU A 115 -9.48 14.38 -15.21
CA LEU A 115 -8.82 15.64 -14.88
C LEU A 115 -9.61 16.83 -15.41
#